data_4ddfb5ab7c616598700b299c7bcbab1b
#
_entry.id   4ddfb5ab7c616598700b299c7bcbab1b
#
_cell.length_a   1.000
_cell.length_b   1.000
_cell.length_c   1.000
_cell.angle_alpha   90.00
_cell.angle_beta   90.00
_cell.angle_gamma   90.00
#
_symmetry.space_group_name_H-M   'P 1'
#
loop_
_entity.id
_entity.type
_entity.pdbx_description
1 polymer ?
#
loop_
_entity_poly.entity_id
_entity_poly.type
_entity_poly.pdbx_seq_one_letter_code
_entity_poly.pdbx_strand_id
1 'polypeptide(L)'
;MEKARKQYSLWKDAPLPENLKKEAIAIQGDAEEIYDRFCRDMTFGTSGLRGKMGIGTNRINEIVIKRATMGVADYLLSKHEKPKVVIGYDTRKNSAAYAEETARTLAARGIDSYVFMQPVPVPAVSFGIRHMGADGGIMITASHNPKEYNGYHFPSRQMPGCLRQKNLRFPSLTEQLPLSPVPSG
;
A
#
# COMPACT_ATOMS: atom_id res chain seq x y z
N MET A 1 24.85 0.32 -3.53
CA MET A 1 24.77 -0.78 -4.52
C MET A 1 24.52 -2.14 -3.87
N GLU A 2 25.32 -2.59 -2.91
CA GLU A 2 25.19 -3.91 -2.28
C GLU A 2 23.82 -4.17 -1.64
N LYS A 3 23.32 -3.23 -0.82
CA LYS A 3 21.98 -3.31 -0.21
C LYS A 3 20.88 -3.48 -1.27
N ALA A 4 20.93 -2.74 -2.36
CA ALA A 4 19.94 -2.83 -3.43
C ALA A 4 19.96 -4.19 -4.13
N ARG A 5 21.14 -4.72 -4.43
CA ARG A 5 21.31 -6.06 -5.01
C ARG A 5 20.79 -7.16 -4.10
N LYS A 6 21.07 -7.07 -2.80
CA LYS A 6 20.55 -8.02 -1.81
C LYS A 6 19.03 -8.00 -1.74
N GLN A 7 18.43 -6.80 -1.72
CA GLN A 7 16.97 -6.64 -1.74
C GLN A 7 16.35 -7.17 -3.04
N TYR A 8 16.95 -6.88 -4.18
CA TYR A 8 16.50 -7.41 -5.47
C TYR A 8 16.53 -8.95 -5.49
N SER A 9 17.62 -9.58 -5.02
CA SER A 9 17.70 -11.05 -4.95
C SER A 9 16.59 -11.64 -4.07
N LEU A 10 16.36 -11.07 -2.88
CA LEU A 10 15.27 -11.50 -2.00
C LEU A 10 13.90 -11.43 -2.67
N TRP A 11 13.65 -10.35 -3.43
CA TRP A 11 12.39 -10.20 -4.14
C TRP A 11 12.28 -11.17 -5.31
N LYS A 12 13.33 -11.35 -6.10
CA LYS A 12 13.36 -12.28 -7.23
C LYS A 12 13.03 -13.71 -6.82
N ASP A 13 13.50 -14.13 -5.64
CA ASP A 13 13.33 -15.51 -5.13
C ASP A 13 12.02 -15.68 -4.35
N ALA A 14 11.27 -14.57 -4.08
CA ALA A 14 10.00 -14.61 -3.38
C ALA A 14 8.83 -15.04 -4.30
N PRO A 15 7.72 -15.56 -3.73
CA PRO A 15 6.50 -15.84 -4.47
C PRO A 15 5.78 -14.55 -4.87
N LEU A 16 6.26 -13.91 -5.92
CA LEU A 16 5.72 -12.65 -6.44
C LEU A 16 4.48 -12.87 -7.31
N PRO A 17 3.56 -11.87 -7.36
CA PRO A 17 2.58 -11.76 -8.44
C PRO A 17 3.26 -11.80 -9.81
N GLU A 18 2.60 -12.38 -10.81
CA GLU A 18 3.18 -12.67 -12.11
C GLU A 18 3.69 -11.40 -12.83
N ASN A 19 2.98 -10.27 -12.70
CA ASN A 19 3.40 -8.98 -13.22
C ASN A 19 4.74 -8.52 -12.63
N LEU A 20 4.92 -8.64 -11.31
CA LEU A 20 6.16 -8.25 -10.63
C LEU A 20 7.30 -9.22 -10.94
N LYS A 21 6.98 -10.52 -11.09
CA LYS A 21 7.97 -11.53 -11.48
C LYS A 21 8.55 -11.25 -12.87
N LYS A 22 7.69 -10.90 -13.85
CA LYS A 22 8.13 -10.49 -15.18
C LYS A 22 9.02 -9.26 -15.15
N GLU A 23 8.66 -8.26 -14.34
CA GLU A 23 9.49 -7.06 -14.16
C GLU A 23 10.84 -7.40 -13.49
N ALA A 24 10.87 -8.31 -12.49
CA ALA A 24 12.11 -8.75 -11.86
C ALA A 24 13.08 -9.35 -12.89
N ILE A 25 12.58 -10.19 -13.79
CA ILE A 25 13.37 -10.78 -14.86
C ILE A 25 13.85 -9.71 -15.86
N ALA A 26 12.99 -8.77 -16.21
CA ALA A 26 13.31 -7.73 -17.20
C ALA A 26 14.44 -6.79 -16.77
N ILE A 27 14.58 -6.53 -15.46
CA ILE A 27 15.66 -5.67 -14.93
C ILE A 27 16.91 -6.46 -14.50
N GLN A 28 16.93 -7.78 -14.74
CA GLN A 28 18.07 -8.62 -14.36
C GLN A 28 19.32 -8.18 -15.11
N GLY A 29 20.37 -7.81 -14.36
CA GLY A 29 21.63 -7.32 -14.92
C GLY A 29 21.71 -5.79 -15.07
N ASP A 30 20.58 -5.08 -15.00
CA ASP A 30 20.55 -3.63 -15.01
C ASP A 30 20.81 -3.07 -13.59
N ALA A 31 22.06 -2.67 -13.36
CA ALA A 31 22.50 -2.22 -12.04
C ALA A 31 21.86 -0.88 -11.63
N GLU A 32 21.55 -0.01 -12.59
CA GLU A 32 20.95 1.31 -12.34
C GLU A 32 19.46 1.15 -11.97
N GLU A 33 18.71 0.37 -12.74
CA GLU A 33 17.31 0.06 -12.44
C GLU A 33 17.17 -0.69 -11.10
N ILE A 34 18.04 -1.67 -10.82
CA ILE A 34 18.04 -2.37 -9.53
C ILE A 34 18.31 -1.38 -8.39
N TYR A 35 19.27 -0.46 -8.57
CA TYR A 35 19.56 0.53 -7.55
C TYR A 35 18.39 1.47 -7.31
N ASP A 36 17.83 2.06 -8.37
CA ASP A 36 16.71 3.02 -8.26
C ASP A 36 15.48 2.40 -7.59
N ARG A 37 15.22 1.12 -7.86
CA ARG A 37 14.05 0.41 -7.33
C ARG A 37 14.22 -0.15 -5.93
N PHE A 38 15.46 -0.44 -5.48
CA PHE A 38 15.74 -1.17 -4.24
C PHE A 38 16.68 -0.48 -3.27
N CYS A 39 17.23 0.70 -3.59
CA CYS A 39 18.19 1.40 -2.72
C CYS A 39 17.59 1.84 -1.38
N ARG A 40 16.30 2.03 -1.33
CA ARG A 40 15.55 2.48 -0.14
C ARG A 40 14.13 1.92 -0.12
N ASP A 41 13.50 1.94 1.04
CA ASP A 41 12.08 1.73 1.18
C ASP A 41 11.31 3.03 0.92
N MET A 42 10.08 2.91 0.42
CA MET A 42 9.16 4.04 0.40
C MET A 42 8.82 4.47 1.83
N THR A 43 8.77 5.77 2.03
CA THR A 43 8.41 6.37 3.32
C THR A 43 7.08 7.09 3.23
N PHE A 44 6.27 7.01 4.28
CA PHE A 44 5.05 7.80 4.42
C PHE A 44 5.41 9.28 4.57
N GLY A 45 5.09 10.07 3.57
CA GLY A 45 5.18 11.53 3.65
C GLY A 45 3.89 12.16 4.18
N THR A 46 3.83 13.49 4.19
CA THR A 46 2.65 14.28 4.60
C THR A 46 1.39 13.90 3.80
N SER A 47 1.56 13.49 2.56
CA SER A 47 0.47 13.09 1.65
C SER A 47 0.34 11.56 1.49
N GLY A 48 0.88 10.76 2.42
CA GLY A 48 0.91 9.30 2.30
C GLY A 48 2.11 8.79 1.48
N LEU A 49 1.98 7.58 0.89
CA LEU A 49 2.95 7.04 -0.06
C LEU A 49 2.64 7.56 -1.47
N ARG A 50 3.66 7.89 -2.22
CA ARG A 50 3.52 8.26 -3.63
C ARG A 50 4.80 7.93 -4.41
N GLY A 51 4.67 7.22 -5.52
CA GLY A 51 5.81 6.84 -6.34
C GLY A 51 5.43 6.21 -7.67
N LYS A 52 6.43 5.94 -8.50
CA LYS A 52 6.25 5.15 -9.72
C LYS A 52 5.76 3.75 -9.37
N MET A 53 4.89 3.18 -10.20
CA MET A 53 4.49 1.77 -10.08
C MET A 53 5.59 0.84 -10.58
N GLY A 54 5.63 -0.38 -10.06
CA GLY A 54 6.54 -1.44 -10.50
C GLY A 54 7.16 -2.22 -9.35
N ILE A 55 8.03 -3.16 -9.70
CA ILE A 55 8.75 -3.95 -8.71
C ILE A 55 9.77 -3.09 -7.94
N GLY A 56 9.89 -3.36 -6.65
CA GLY A 56 10.90 -2.78 -5.76
C GLY A 56 10.35 -2.14 -4.51
N THR A 57 11.22 -1.95 -3.53
CA THR A 57 10.88 -1.34 -2.24
C THR A 57 10.66 0.18 -2.36
N ASN A 58 11.21 0.80 -3.40
CA ASN A 58 11.05 2.22 -3.75
C ASN A 58 10.02 2.44 -4.89
N ARG A 59 9.01 1.56 -4.97
CA ARG A 59 7.94 1.59 -5.98
C ARG A 59 6.60 1.32 -5.32
N ILE A 60 5.51 1.77 -5.98
CA ILE A 60 4.14 1.37 -5.62
C ILE A 60 3.83 0.05 -6.32
N ASN A 61 3.51 -0.95 -5.53
CA ASN A 61 3.09 -2.29 -5.95
C ASN A 61 2.28 -2.95 -4.83
N GLU A 62 1.72 -4.12 -5.12
CA GLU A 62 0.83 -4.84 -4.20
C GLU A 62 1.51 -5.14 -2.85
N ILE A 63 2.80 -5.47 -2.85
CA ILE A 63 3.57 -5.78 -1.63
C ILE A 63 3.75 -4.53 -0.77
N VAL A 64 4.07 -3.39 -1.39
CA VAL A 64 4.25 -2.12 -0.68
C VAL A 64 2.89 -1.61 -0.16
N ILE A 65 1.81 -1.77 -0.91
CA ILE A 65 0.44 -1.45 -0.47
C ILE A 65 0.06 -2.32 0.74
N LYS A 66 0.29 -3.63 0.68
CA LYS A 66 0.03 -4.55 1.79
C LYS A 66 0.80 -4.13 3.05
N ARG A 67 2.10 -3.84 2.94
CA ARG A 67 2.92 -3.35 4.06
C ARG A 67 2.38 -2.05 4.66
N ALA A 68 2.02 -1.09 3.82
CA ALA A 68 1.42 0.17 4.25
C ALA A 68 0.11 -0.08 5.01
N THR A 69 -0.73 -0.95 4.48
CA THR A 69 -2.02 -1.30 5.08
C THR A 69 -1.85 -2.02 6.43
N MET A 70 -0.85 -2.90 6.56
CA MET A 70 -0.55 -3.53 7.85
C MET A 70 -0.16 -2.50 8.90
N GLY A 71 0.68 -1.51 8.57
CA GLY A 71 1.01 -0.43 9.48
C GLY A 71 -0.20 0.44 9.88
N VAL A 72 -1.11 0.69 8.94
CA VAL A 72 -2.39 1.37 9.22
C VAL A 72 -3.29 0.52 10.11
N ALA A 73 -3.37 -0.79 9.86
CA ALA A 73 -4.13 -1.72 10.69
C ALA A 73 -3.63 -1.74 12.14
N ASP A 74 -2.32 -1.86 12.34
CA ASP A 74 -1.70 -1.85 13.68
C ASP A 74 -2.00 -0.52 14.41
N TYR A 75 -1.92 0.60 13.70
CA TYR A 75 -2.28 1.90 14.26
C TYR A 75 -3.75 1.97 14.68
N LEU A 76 -4.68 1.53 13.83
CA LEU A 76 -6.11 1.56 14.12
C LEU A 76 -6.47 0.64 15.29
N LEU A 77 -5.95 -0.58 15.32
CA LEU A 77 -6.17 -1.54 16.40
C LEU A 77 -5.57 -1.08 17.74
N SER A 78 -4.54 -0.23 17.70
CA SER A 78 -4.01 0.41 18.92
C SER A 78 -4.92 1.49 19.50
N LYS A 79 -5.92 1.97 18.74
CA LYS A 79 -6.82 3.08 19.11
C LYS A 79 -8.27 2.65 19.26
N HIS A 80 -8.69 1.62 18.55
CA HIS A 80 -10.07 1.19 18.46
C HIS A 80 -10.14 -0.33 18.58
N GLU A 81 -11.14 -0.84 19.28
CA GLU A 81 -11.36 -2.28 19.45
C GLU A 81 -11.87 -2.93 18.15
N LYS A 82 -12.77 -2.26 17.44
CA LYS A 82 -13.37 -2.72 16.18
C LYS A 82 -13.37 -1.59 15.15
N PRO A 83 -12.19 -1.25 14.61
CA PRO A 83 -12.10 -0.14 13.67
C PRO A 83 -12.80 -0.44 12.34
N LYS A 84 -13.31 0.62 11.71
CA LYS A 84 -13.93 0.60 10.39
C LYS A 84 -13.18 1.54 9.45
N VAL A 85 -12.98 1.12 8.20
CA VAL A 85 -12.22 1.87 7.20
C VAL A 85 -13.00 2.00 5.90
N VAL A 86 -13.04 3.21 5.33
CA VAL A 86 -13.61 3.45 4.00
C VAL A 86 -12.47 3.53 2.99
N ILE A 87 -12.58 2.80 1.88
CA ILE A 87 -11.54 2.72 0.85
C ILE A 87 -12.09 3.27 -0.47
N GLY A 88 -11.42 4.27 -1.02
CA GLY A 88 -11.67 4.79 -2.35
C GLY A 88 -10.44 4.69 -3.24
N TYR A 89 -10.66 4.80 -4.54
CA TYR A 89 -9.61 4.76 -5.54
C TYR A 89 -9.97 5.61 -6.75
N ASP A 90 -8.96 6.03 -7.49
CA ASP A 90 -9.13 6.77 -8.75
C ASP A 90 -9.09 5.86 -9.99
N THR A 91 -9.15 6.45 -11.18
CA THR A 91 -9.15 5.72 -12.46
C THR A 91 -7.76 5.29 -12.94
N ARG A 92 -6.70 5.48 -12.16
CA ARG A 92 -5.35 5.10 -12.53
C ARG A 92 -5.21 3.58 -12.66
N LYS A 93 -4.25 3.18 -13.47
CA LYS A 93 -3.84 1.76 -13.58
C LYS A 93 -3.57 1.19 -12.18
N ASN A 94 -4.06 0.00 -11.94
CA ASN A 94 -3.93 -0.76 -10.69
C ASN A 94 -4.63 -0.16 -9.46
N SER A 95 -5.27 1.02 -9.53
CA SER A 95 -5.91 1.63 -8.35
C SER A 95 -6.98 0.73 -7.74
N ALA A 96 -7.84 0.12 -8.56
CA ALA A 96 -8.85 -0.83 -8.10
C ALA A 96 -8.22 -2.07 -7.45
N ALA A 97 -7.19 -2.66 -8.08
CA ALA A 97 -6.49 -3.83 -7.54
C ALA A 97 -5.79 -3.52 -6.20
N TYR A 98 -5.20 -2.34 -6.07
CA TYR A 98 -4.59 -1.89 -4.82
C TYR A 98 -5.63 -1.61 -3.71
N ALA A 99 -6.81 -1.11 -4.07
CA ALA A 99 -7.91 -0.95 -3.13
C ALA A 99 -8.42 -2.31 -2.63
N GLU A 100 -8.52 -3.30 -3.52
CA GLU A 100 -8.89 -4.68 -3.17
C GLU A 100 -7.85 -5.34 -2.27
N GLU A 101 -6.55 -5.22 -2.58
CA GLU A 101 -5.46 -5.74 -1.72
C GLU A 101 -5.47 -5.07 -0.34
N THR A 102 -5.77 -3.77 -0.30
CA THR A 102 -5.97 -3.03 0.96
C THR A 102 -7.11 -3.64 1.78
N ALA A 103 -8.26 -3.87 1.16
CA ALA A 103 -9.42 -4.47 1.85
C ALA A 103 -9.12 -5.88 2.37
N ARG A 104 -8.49 -6.73 1.55
CA ARG A 104 -8.07 -8.09 1.98
C ARG A 104 -7.11 -8.04 3.17
N THR A 105 -6.16 -7.12 3.14
CA THR A 105 -5.18 -6.96 4.22
C THR A 105 -5.84 -6.51 5.52
N LEU A 106 -6.80 -5.58 5.46
CA LEU A 106 -7.57 -5.14 6.62
C LEU A 106 -8.45 -6.27 7.18
N ALA A 107 -9.14 -7.00 6.30
CA ALA A 107 -9.97 -8.15 6.69
C ALA A 107 -9.15 -9.24 7.39
N ALA A 108 -7.94 -9.55 6.89
CA ALA A 108 -7.02 -10.49 7.54
C ALA A 108 -6.56 -10.04 8.94
N ARG A 109 -6.74 -8.75 9.27
CA ARG A 109 -6.46 -8.17 10.58
C ARG A 109 -7.72 -7.97 11.44
N GLY A 110 -8.88 -8.47 10.98
CA GLY A 110 -10.17 -8.34 11.68
C GLY A 110 -10.74 -6.92 11.64
N ILE A 111 -10.39 -6.12 10.63
CA ILE A 111 -10.87 -4.74 10.45
C ILE A 111 -11.93 -4.71 9.36
N ASP A 112 -13.10 -4.19 9.69
CA ASP A 112 -14.18 -3.97 8.73
C ASP A 112 -13.81 -2.88 7.73
N SER A 113 -13.98 -3.14 6.43
CA SER A 113 -13.72 -2.15 5.40
C SER A 113 -14.84 -2.06 4.36
N TYR A 114 -15.08 -0.84 3.89
CA TYR A 114 -16.07 -0.50 2.88
C TYR A 114 -15.37 0.08 1.66
N VAL A 115 -15.40 -0.65 0.56
CA VAL A 115 -14.75 -0.23 -0.70
C VAL A 115 -15.79 0.39 -1.62
N PHE A 116 -15.49 1.57 -2.18
CA PHE A 116 -16.33 2.12 -3.25
C PHE A 116 -16.30 1.20 -4.46
N MET A 117 -17.48 0.91 -5.03
CA MET A 117 -17.60 0.02 -6.19
C MET A 117 -17.09 0.65 -7.49
N GLN A 118 -16.93 1.96 -7.52
CA GLN A 118 -16.46 2.74 -8.67
C GLN A 118 -15.39 3.74 -8.24
N PRO A 119 -14.54 4.22 -9.16
CA PRO A 119 -13.61 5.31 -8.87
C PRO A 119 -14.31 6.54 -8.33
N VAL A 120 -13.74 7.13 -7.28
CA VAL A 120 -14.31 8.29 -6.59
C VAL A 120 -13.24 9.36 -6.35
N PRO A 121 -13.62 10.65 -6.24
CA PRO A 121 -12.71 11.70 -5.80
C PRO A 121 -12.43 11.62 -4.29
N VAL A 122 -11.30 12.16 -3.84
CA VAL A 122 -10.91 12.21 -2.41
C VAL A 122 -12.00 12.70 -1.47
N PRO A 123 -12.78 13.76 -1.81
CA PRO A 123 -13.86 14.23 -0.94
C PRO A 123 -14.95 13.19 -0.66
N ALA A 124 -15.19 12.24 -1.58
CA ALA A 124 -16.16 11.16 -1.36
C ALA A 124 -15.70 10.21 -0.25
N VAL A 125 -14.40 9.90 -0.18
CA VAL A 125 -13.84 9.10 0.92
C VAL A 125 -13.98 9.85 2.26
N SER A 126 -13.68 11.13 2.30
CA SER A 126 -13.85 11.97 3.49
C SER A 126 -15.30 12.07 3.94
N PHE A 127 -16.23 12.13 3.00
CA PHE A 127 -17.67 12.06 3.30
C PHE A 127 -18.05 10.67 3.84
N GLY A 128 -17.60 9.59 3.17
CA GLY A 128 -17.86 8.21 3.56
C GLY A 128 -17.40 7.91 4.99
N ILE A 129 -16.21 8.38 5.40
CA ILE A 129 -15.72 8.24 6.78
C ILE A 129 -16.74 8.78 7.79
N ARG A 130 -17.27 9.99 7.55
CA ARG A 130 -18.25 10.60 8.45
C ARG A 130 -19.60 9.91 8.39
N HIS A 131 -20.08 9.60 7.18
CA HIS A 131 -21.39 9.00 6.94
C HIS A 131 -21.49 7.58 7.54
N MET A 132 -20.44 6.78 7.38
CA MET A 132 -20.38 5.40 7.89
C MET A 132 -19.94 5.30 9.35
N GLY A 133 -19.60 6.42 9.99
CA GLY A 133 -19.01 6.41 11.32
C GLY A 133 -17.66 5.65 11.38
N ALA A 134 -16.92 5.67 10.27
CA ALA A 134 -15.64 4.97 10.20
C ALA A 134 -14.51 5.75 10.92
N ASP A 135 -13.50 5.02 11.37
CA ASP A 135 -12.37 5.56 12.14
C ASP A 135 -11.28 6.13 11.23
N GLY A 136 -11.29 5.72 9.97
CA GLY A 136 -10.37 6.22 8.96
C GLY A 136 -10.81 5.89 7.54
N GLY A 137 -10.05 6.40 6.58
CA GLY A 137 -10.22 6.07 5.17
C GLY A 137 -8.89 5.81 4.49
N ILE A 138 -8.94 5.20 3.35
CA ILE A 138 -7.79 5.01 2.47
C ILE A 138 -8.19 5.49 1.08
N MET A 139 -7.33 6.27 0.46
CA MET A 139 -7.50 6.69 -0.92
C MET A 139 -6.30 6.25 -1.75
N ILE A 140 -6.56 5.43 -2.75
CA ILE A 140 -5.54 4.98 -3.71
C ILE A 140 -5.52 5.96 -4.88
N THR A 141 -4.51 6.81 -4.91
CA THR A 141 -4.35 7.85 -5.94
C THR A 141 -2.96 8.47 -5.89
N ALA A 142 -2.47 8.96 -7.01
CA ALA A 142 -1.30 9.83 -7.06
C ALA A 142 -1.65 11.29 -7.38
N SER A 143 -2.94 11.69 -7.20
CA SER A 143 -3.39 13.06 -7.44
C SER A 143 -3.07 13.54 -8.89
N HIS A 144 -2.18 14.51 -9.05
CA HIS A 144 -1.81 15.11 -10.34
C HIS A 144 -0.49 14.58 -10.92
N ASN A 145 0.13 13.58 -10.30
CA ASN A 145 1.35 12.98 -10.85
C ASN A 145 1.09 12.27 -12.21
N PRO A 146 2.13 12.08 -13.04
CA PRO A 146 2.04 11.34 -14.29
C PRO A 146 1.40 9.94 -14.14
N LYS A 147 0.94 9.37 -15.25
CA LYS A 147 0.16 8.12 -15.27
C LYS A 147 0.89 6.88 -14.72
N GLU A 148 2.22 6.90 -14.75
CA GLU A 148 3.09 5.86 -14.21
C GLU A 148 3.21 5.87 -12.67
N TYR A 149 2.65 6.90 -12.02
CA TYR A 149 2.61 7.01 -10.56
C TYR A 149 1.29 6.50 -10.00
N ASN A 150 1.37 5.96 -8.78
CA ASN A 150 0.22 5.75 -7.92
C ASN A 150 0.59 6.10 -6.48
N GLY A 151 -0.36 5.99 -5.56
CA GLY A 151 -0.12 6.34 -4.17
C GLY A 151 -1.17 5.76 -3.22
N TYR A 152 -0.89 5.90 -1.94
CA TYR A 152 -1.71 5.41 -0.84
C TYR A 152 -1.80 6.50 0.23
N HIS A 153 -2.98 7.03 0.44
CA HIS A 153 -3.27 8.10 1.41
C HIS A 153 -4.16 7.55 2.51
N PHE A 154 -3.88 7.94 3.76
CA PHE A 154 -4.70 7.58 4.91
C PHE A 154 -5.21 8.85 5.64
N PRO A 155 -6.34 9.43 5.24
CA PRO A 155 -7.05 10.42 6.04
C PRO A 155 -7.75 9.75 7.24
N SER A 156 -7.55 10.26 8.44
CA SER A 156 -8.27 9.81 9.63
C SER A 156 -9.29 10.85 10.10
N ARG A 157 -10.33 10.39 10.82
CA ARG A 157 -11.38 11.27 11.37
C ARG A 157 -10.83 12.32 12.34
N GLN A 158 -9.75 11.99 13.06
CA GLN A 158 -9.13 12.85 14.07
C GLN A 158 -8.06 13.79 13.52
N MET A 159 -7.62 13.59 12.27
CA MET A 159 -6.60 14.41 11.63
C MET A 159 -7.04 14.81 10.22
N PRO A 160 -7.63 15.99 10.05
CA PRO A 160 -7.77 16.57 8.71
C PRO A 160 -6.36 16.82 8.17
N GLY A 161 -5.87 15.93 7.32
CA GLY A 161 -4.72 16.19 6.50
C GLY A 161 -3.51 15.28 6.61
N CYS A 162 -3.19 14.61 7.70
CA CYS A 162 -2.03 13.70 7.70
C CYS A 162 -1.78 12.91 8.98
N LEU A 163 -1.48 11.63 8.84
CA LEU A 163 -0.71 10.91 9.84
C LEU A 163 0.76 11.36 9.77
N ARG A 164 1.22 12.05 10.80
CA ARG A 164 2.67 12.22 10.97
C ARG A 164 3.33 10.85 11.10
N GLN A 165 4.33 10.62 10.31
CA GLN A 165 5.15 9.41 10.14
C GLN A 165 5.61 8.72 11.44
N LYS A 166 5.52 9.37 12.59
CA LYS A 166 6.04 8.89 13.87
C LYS A 166 5.33 7.67 14.46
N ASN A 167 4.12 7.33 13.98
CA ASN A 167 3.29 6.28 14.58
C ASN A 167 3.00 5.08 13.66
N LEU A 168 3.50 5.07 12.43
CA LEU A 168 3.35 3.94 11.53
C LEU A 168 4.65 3.13 11.51
N ARG A 169 4.63 1.97 12.14
CA ARG A 169 5.70 0.98 12.01
C ARG A 169 5.42 0.14 10.76
N PHE A 170 6.34 0.18 9.80
CA PHE A 170 6.31 -0.72 8.65
C PHE A 170 7.05 -2.01 9.01
N PRO A 171 6.37 -3.17 9.03
CA PRO A 171 7.05 -4.44 9.19
C PRO A 171 8.08 -4.64 8.08
N SER A 172 9.22 -5.23 8.38
CA SER A 172 10.24 -5.56 7.38
C SER A 172 9.72 -6.65 6.44
N LEU A 173 10.25 -6.74 5.21
CA LEU A 173 9.90 -7.80 4.27
C LEU A 173 10.20 -9.20 4.84
N THR A 174 11.23 -9.31 5.66
CA THR A 174 11.61 -10.55 6.35
C THR A 174 10.60 -11.01 7.40
N GLU A 175 9.79 -10.09 7.95
CA GLU A 175 8.71 -10.42 8.88
C GLU A 175 7.42 -10.88 8.16
N GLN A 176 7.36 -10.79 6.83
CA GLN A 176 6.17 -11.07 6.02
C GLN A 176 6.25 -12.33 5.16
N LEU A 177 7.38 -13.01 5.14
CA LEU A 177 7.53 -14.30 4.49
C LEU A 177 7.69 -15.41 5.57
N PRO A 178 6.82 -16.47 5.57
CA PRO A 178 5.99 -16.96 4.50
C PRO A 178 4.53 -16.49 4.62
N LEU A 179 3.96 -16.09 3.51
CA LEU A 179 2.51 -15.91 3.39
C LEU A 179 1.87 -17.30 3.41
N SER A 180 1.23 -17.65 4.51
CA SER A 180 0.34 -18.82 4.53
C SER A 180 -0.77 -18.60 3.49
N PRO A 181 -1.14 -19.63 2.70
CA PRO A 181 -2.25 -19.50 1.76
C PRO A 181 -3.52 -19.17 2.53
N VAL A 182 -4.27 -18.18 2.02
CA VAL A 182 -5.63 -17.90 2.51
C VAL A 182 -6.45 -19.15 2.26
N PRO A 183 -7.14 -19.74 3.28
CA PRO A 183 -8.04 -20.85 3.05
C PRO A 183 -9.15 -20.38 2.11
N SER A 184 -9.28 -21.07 0.98
CA SER A 184 -10.43 -20.97 0.09
C SER A 184 -11.64 -21.55 0.83
N GLY A 185 -12.52 -20.65 1.29
CA GLY A 185 -13.88 -20.99 1.76
C GLY A 185 -14.85 -20.71 0.65
#